data_bdadb6e69234d94aa541bfe986591a6c
#
_entry.id   bdadb6e69234d94aa541bfe986591a6c
#
_cell.length_a   1.000
_cell.length_b   1.000
_cell.length_c   1.000
_cell.angle_alpha   90.00
_cell.angle_beta   90.00
_cell.angle_gamma   90.00
#
_symmetry.space_group_name_H-M   'P 1'
#
loop_
_entity.id
_entity.type
_entity.pdbx_description
1 polymer ?
#
loop_
_entity_poly.entity_id
_entity_poly.type
_entity_poly.pdbx_seq_one_letter_code
_entity_poly.pdbx_strand_id
1 'polypeptide(L)'
;MTPLSASPPSPGQTTDDPGISLRETLFAPIAVELDEVEQRLRSELRSDYPYVDELVRYGCLLGGKRLRPALLLLAAKAVGPVQPDHLTLATVVEMIHTATLVHDDVIDEADLRRHLATVNARWDNEASVLLGDFLFTHAFYLASTLPTTLACRLIGHATNIVCEGELRQKGIRGRFDLNEAEYFSIIEAKTAELCAVSCHLGAHYAGASPELTAEMAAYGRELGIAFQIADDLLDLQGDEQTTGKSLGTDLSKQRPTLPILHVLSRATGDERRLLLSALLGEVDHPLAILAPSFERHGSFAYTRNVAIEYARRAASRLHSLPEGPAKQTLQLLAEFVVARSR
;
A
#
# COMPACT_ATOMS: atom_id res chain seq x y z
N MET A 1 -41.29 -15.57 -6.49
CA MET A 1 -39.95 -15.14 -6.11
C MET A 1 -39.91 -13.63 -6.28
N THR A 2 -40.04 -12.92 -5.17
CA THR A 2 -40.18 -11.46 -5.09
C THR A 2 -38.81 -10.83 -4.99
N PRO A 3 -38.44 -9.80 -5.76
CA PRO A 3 -37.16 -9.12 -5.62
C PRO A 3 -37.20 -8.19 -4.41
N LEU A 4 -36.25 -8.34 -3.51
CA LEU A 4 -35.96 -7.41 -2.40
C LEU A 4 -35.34 -6.14 -2.98
N SER A 5 -36.13 -5.07 -3.03
CA SER A 5 -35.66 -3.72 -3.31
C SER A 5 -35.03 -3.15 -2.04
N ALA A 6 -33.69 -3.13 -1.99
CA ALA A 6 -32.96 -2.33 -1.02
C ALA A 6 -32.71 -0.94 -1.61
N SER A 7 -33.31 0.08 -1.00
CA SER A 7 -33.07 1.49 -1.33
C SER A 7 -31.63 1.88 -0.93
N PRO A 8 -30.95 2.76 -1.68
CA PRO A 8 -29.63 3.24 -1.31
C PRO A 8 -29.71 4.10 -0.03
N PRO A 9 -28.69 4.06 0.85
CA PRO A 9 -28.66 4.89 2.04
C PRO A 9 -28.49 6.36 1.67
N SER A 10 -29.20 7.21 2.44
CA SER A 10 -29.19 8.67 2.29
C SER A 10 -27.81 9.26 2.63
N PRO A 11 -27.38 10.35 1.97
CA PRO A 11 -26.14 11.03 2.30
C PRO A 11 -26.33 11.89 3.56
N GLY A 12 -25.72 11.50 4.67
CA GLY A 12 -25.74 12.32 5.87
C GLY A 12 -25.43 11.56 7.15
N GLN A 13 -24.22 11.04 7.29
CA GLN A 13 -23.59 10.82 8.61
C GLN A 13 -22.08 10.99 8.45
N THR A 14 -21.57 12.12 8.93
CA THR A 14 -20.15 12.38 9.13
C THR A 14 -19.67 11.52 10.28
N THR A 15 -19.11 10.36 9.98
CA THR A 15 -18.23 9.64 10.89
C THR A 15 -16.82 10.20 10.67
N ASP A 16 -16.10 10.52 11.73
CA ASP A 16 -14.69 10.90 11.72
C ASP A 16 -13.87 9.79 11.07
N ASP A 17 -13.75 9.84 9.73
CA ASP A 17 -12.85 8.97 8.98
C ASP A 17 -11.43 9.55 9.09
N PRO A 18 -10.47 8.82 9.70
CA PRO A 18 -9.07 9.27 9.79
C PRO A 18 -8.44 9.60 8.42
N GLY A 19 -9.05 9.13 7.31
CA GLY A 19 -8.66 9.46 5.95
C GLY A 19 -8.95 10.90 5.54
N ILE A 20 -10.03 11.50 6.03
CA ILE A 20 -10.39 12.90 5.74
C ILE A 20 -9.37 13.85 6.38
N SER A 21 -9.00 13.61 7.64
CA SER A 21 -7.98 14.40 8.35
C SER A 21 -6.60 14.37 7.66
N LEU A 22 -6.19 13.23 7.09
CA LEU A 22 -4.90 13.10 6.40
C LEU A 22 -4.88 13.90 5.09
N ARG A 23 -5.97 13.84 4.32
CA ARG A 23 -6.11 14.55 3.04
C ARG A 23 -6.15 16.06 3.26
N GLU A 24 -6.89 16.52 4.27
CA GLU A 24 -7.04 17.95 4.56
C GLU A 24 -5.77 18.56 5.16
N THR A 25 -5.04 17.83 5.98
CA THR A 25 -3.85 18.36 6.68
C THR A 25 -2.55 18.12 5.93
N LEU A 26 -2.28 16.87 5.51
CA LEU A 26 -1.00 16.53 4.86
C LEU A 26 -1.01 16.80 3.36
N PHE A 27 -2.13 16.59 2.65
CA PHE A 27 -2.15 16.74 1.20
C PHE A 27 -2.69 18.10 0.73
N ALA A 28 -2.83 19.08 1.62
CA ALA A 28 -3.22 20.44 1.26
C ALA A 28 -2.44 21.03 0.06
N PRO A 29 -1.11 20.85 -0.05
CA PRO A 29 -0.36 21.39 -1.19
C PRO A 29 -0.74 20.83 -2.55
N ILE A 30 -1.38 19.66 -2.60
CA ILE A 30 -1.77 18.95 -3.84
C ILE A 30 -3.27 18.61 -3.88
N ALA A 31 -4.07 19.27 -3.06
CA ALA A 31 -5.51 18.93 -2.93
C ALA A 31 -6.25 19.06 -4.26
N VAL A 32 -5.98 20.12 -5.02
CA VAL A 32 -6.62 20.36 -6.33
C VAL A 32 -6.24 19.26 -7.32
N GLU A 33 -4.96 18.95 -7.41
CA GLU A 33 -4.45 17.93 -8.31
C GLU A 33 -4.96 16.52 -7.93
N LEU A 34 -5.10 16.23 -6.64
CA LEU A 34 -5.72 14.97 -6.18
C LEU A 34 -7.20 14.88 -6.54
N ASP A 35 -7.95 15.99 -6.47
CA ASP A 35 -9.34 16.03 -6.91
C ASP A 35 -9.47 15.80 -8.41
N GLU A 36 -8.55 16.35 -9.21
CA GLU A 36 -8.49 16.06 -10.65
C GLU A 36 -8.17 14.60 -10.94
N VAL A 37 -7.26 13.99 -10.19
CA VAL A 37 -6.99 12.53 -10.31
C VAL A 37 -8.22 11.70 -9.97
N GLU A 38 -8.98 12.05 -8.92
CA GLU A 38 -10.23 11.38 -8.59
C GLU A 38 -11.28 11.51 -9.71
N GLN A 39 -11.39 12.69 -10.31
CA GLN A 39 -12.30 12.90 -11.43
C GLN A 39 -11.87 12.07 -12.64
N ARG A 40 -10.56 12.02 -12.95
CA ARG A 40 -10.03 11.19 -14.03
C ARG A 40 -10.26 9.70 -13.77
N LEU A 41 -9.99 9.20 -12.57
CA LEU A 41 -10.29 7.81 -12.21
C LEU A 41 -11.77 7.47 -12.47
N ARG A 42 -12.69 8.36 -12.10
CA ARG A 42 -14.13 8.15 -12.32
C ARG A 42 -14.54 8.25 -13.80
N SER A 43 -13.85 9.06 -14.60
CA SER A 43 -14.15 9.19 -16.03
C SER A 43 -13.56 8.05 -16.87
N GLU A 44 -12.35 7.62 -16.51
CA GLU A 44 -11.66 6.54 -17.21
C GLU A 44 -12.26 5.16 -16.90
N LEU A 45 -12.78 4.98 -15.69
CA LEU A 45 -13.35 3.71 -15.23
C LEU A 45 -14.87 3.70 -15.46
N ARG A 46 -15.24 3.67 -16.74
CA ARG A 46 -16.61 3.61 -17.24
C ARG A 46 -16.75 2.57 -18.35
N SER A 47 -17.95 2.07 -18.53
CA SER A 47 -18.27 1.16 -19.62
C SER A 47 -19.71 1.41 -20.12
N ASP A 48 -19.94 1.20 -21.42
CA ASP A 48 -21.28 1.22 -22.01
C ASP A 48 -22.08 -0.04 -21.65
N TYR A 49 -21.43 -1.07 -21.14
CA TYR A 49 -22.07 -2.30 -20.68
C TYR A 49 -22.43 -2.18 -19.19
N PRO A 50 -23.73 -2.21 -18.82
CA PRO A 50 -24.17 -1.93 -17.44
C PRO A 50 -23.49 -2.78 -16.37
N TYR A 51 -23.29 -4.07 -16.61
CA TYR A 51 -22.60 -4.97 -15.69
C TYR A 51 -21.15 -4.57 -15.47
N VAL A 52 -20.44 -4.24 -16.55
CA VAL A 52 -19.02 -3.82 -16.45
C VAL A 52 -18.94 -2.45 -15.78
N ASP A 53 -19.83 -1.49 -16.12
CA ASP A 53 -19.85 -0.16 -15.49
C ASP A 53 -20.09 -0.24 -13.98
N GLU A 54 -21.03 -1.11 -13.54
CA GLU A 54 -21.26 -1.34 -12.11
C GLU A 54 -19.99 -1.89 -11.41
N LEU A 55 -19.36 -2.89 -12.01
CA LEU A 55 -18.19 -3.56 -11.46
C LEU A 55 -16.98 -2.61 -11.33
N VAL A 56 -16.63 -1.87 -12.39
CA VAL A 56 -15.49 -0.95 -12.39
C VAL A 56 -15.72 0.23 -11.44
N ARG A 57 -16.93 0.75 -11.37
CA ARG A 57 -17.28 1.82 -10.42
C ARG A 57 -17.18 1.35 -8.98
N TYR A 58 -17.60 0.12 -8.68
CA TYR A 58 -17.45 -0.44 -7.35
C TYR A 58 -15.99 -0.63 -6.97
N GLY A 59 -15.16 -1.16 -7.86
CA GLY A 59 -13.71 -1.26 -7.64
C GLY A 59 -13.05 0.07 -7.31
N CYS A 60 -13.52 1.19 -7.90
CA CYS A 60 -13.04 2.53 -7.56
C CYS A 60 -13.38 2.93 -6.11
N LEU A 61 -14.52 2.48 -5.56
CA LEU A 61 -14.91 2.80 -4.17
C LEU A 61 -14.01 2.11 -3.15
N LEU A 62 -13.39 0.99 -3.51
CA LEU A 62 -12.43 0.27 -2.66
C LEU A 62 -11.08 1.00 -2.53
N GLY A 63 -10.90 2.10 -3.29
CA GLY A 63 -9.71 2.95 -3.26
C GLY A 63 -9.44 3.55 -1.88
N GLY A 64 -8.17 3.92 -1.64
CA GLY A 64 -7.67 4.27 -0.34
C GLY A 64 -7.26 5.72 -0.13
N LYS A 65 -6.25 5.88 0.72
CA LYS A 65 -5.68 7.19 1.11
C LYS A 65 -4.94 7.90 -0.04
N ARG A 66 -4.95 7.32 -1.24
CA ARG A 66 -4.29 7.88 -2.45
C ARG A 66 -2.81 8.22 -2.22
N LEU A 67 -2.12 7.41 -1.44
CA LEU A 67 -0.72 7.67 -1.09
C LEU A 67 0.19 7.72 -2.33
N ARG A 68 0.04 6.79 -3.27
CA ARG A 68 0.90 6.71 -4.46
C ARG A 68 0.69 7.87 -5.43
N PRO A 69 -0.55 8.24 -5.78
CA PRO A 69 -0.81 9.52 -6.47
C PRO A 69 -0.24 10.73 -5.74
N ALA A 70 -0.42 10.80 -4.41
CA ALA A 70 0.11 11.90 -3.61
C ALA A 70 1.64 11.96 -3.66
N LEU A 71 2.33 10.83 -3.55
CA LEU A 71 3.80 10.77 -3.67
C LEU A 71 4.28 11.28 -5.03
N LEU A 72 3.61 10.88 -6.12
CA LEU A 72 3.94 11.35 -7.47
C LEU A 72 3.75 12.85 -7.59
N LEU A 73 2.60 13.37 -7.17
CA LEU A 73 2.26 14.80 -7.27
C LEU A 73 3.13 15.67 -6.35
N LEU A 74 3.45 15.21 -5.15
CA LEU A 74 4.35 15.92 -4.23
C LEU A 74 5.78 15.93 -4.76
N ALA A 75 6.26 14.80 -5.32
CA ALA A 75 7.57 14.73 -5.96
C ALA A 75 7.65 15.70 -7.14
N ALA A 76 6.61 15.74 -7.97
CA ALA A 76 6.53 16.71 -9.07
C ALA A 76 6.57 18.15 -8.54
N LYS A 77 5.70 18.48 -7.58
CA LYS A 77 5.55 19.85 -7.06
C LYS A 77 6.76 20.33 -6.27
N ALA A 78 7.56 19.42 -5.71
CA ALA A 78 8.82 19.75 -5.04
C ALA A 78 9.95 20.12 -6.05
N VAL A 79 9.84 19.69 -7.30
CA VAL A 79 10.81 19.96 -8.37
C VAL A 79 10.34 21.12 -9.26
N GLY A 80 9.06 21.13 -9.63
CA GLY A 80 8.49 22.10 -10.56
C GLY A 80 6.95 22.08 -10.57
N PRO A 81 6.32 22.73 -11.56
CA PRO A 81 4.86 22.73 -11.67
C PRO A 81 4.33 21.35 -12.06
N VAL A 82 3.17 20.98 -11.50
CA VAL A 82 2.44 19.80 -11.96
C VAL A 82 1.92 20.03 -13.39
N GLN A 83 2.15 19.05 -14.25
CA GLN A 83 1.75 19.05 -15.67
C GLN A 83 0.62 18.03 -15.89
N PRO A 84 -0.12 18.09 -17.01
CA PRO A 84 -1.17 17.11 -17.34
C PRO A 84 -0.68 15.64 -17.33
N ASP A 85 0.58 15.40 -17.72
CA ASP A 85 1.20 14.07 -17.70
C ASP A 85 1.30 13.50 -16.28
N HIS A 86 1.55 14.36 -15.28
CA HIS A 86 1.55 13.92 -13.87
C HIS A 86 0.18 13.44 -13.42
N LEU A 87 -0.90 14.11 -13.84
CA LEU A 87 -2.28 13.70 -13.50
C LEU A 87 -2.61 12.35 -14.14
N THR A 88 -2.21 12.16 -15.41
CA THR A 88 -2.35 10.86 -16.09
C THR A 88 -1.58 9.78 -15.35
N LEU A 89 -0.31 10.03 -15.01
CA LEU A 89 0.53 9.06 -14.30
C LEU A 89 0.04 8.77 -12.88
N ALA A 90 -0.44 9.78 -12.16
CA ALA A 90 -1.05 9.59 -10.84
C ALA A 90 -2.31 8.71 -10.92
N THR A 91 -3.12 8.88 -11.96
CA THR A 91 -4.27 8.01 -12.26
C THR A 91 -3.81 6.58 -12.54
N VAL A 92 -2.79 6.42 -13.38
CA VAL A 92 -2.23 5.10 -13.76
C VAL A 92 -1.70 4.34 -12.55
N VAL A 93 -0.88 4.96 -11.69
CA VAL A 93 -0.32 4.26 -10.53
C VAL A 93 -1.41 3.86 -9.51
N GLU A 94 -2.48 4.64 -9.39
CA GLU A 94 -3.60 4.28 -8.53
C GLU A 94 -4.47 3.16 -9.14
N MET A 95 -4.66 3.13 -10.45
CA MET A 95 -5.33 2.01 -11.12
C MET A 95 -4.57 0.70 -10.90
N ILE A 96 -3.25 0.72 -11.10
CA ILE A 96 -2.39 -0.44 -10.86
C ILE A 96 -2.49 -0.89 -9.40
N HIS A 97 -2.40 0.05 -8.45
CA HIS A 97 -2.56 -0.28 -7.04
C HIS A 97 -3.94 -0.88 -6.73
N THR A 98 -5.00 -0.31 -7.30
CA THR A 98 -6.37 -0.84 -7.12
C THR A 98 -6.49 -2.25 -7.70
N ALA A 99 -5.89 -2.51 -8.87
CA ALA A 99 -5.86 -3.84 -9.47
C ALA A 99 -5.17 -4.86 -8.55
N THR A 100 -3.99 -4.50 -7.99
CA THR A 100 -3.30 -5.40 -7.03
C THR A 100 -4.16 -5.68 -5.81
N LEU A 101 -4.88 -4.68 -5.28
CA LEU A 101 -5.77 -4.87 -4.13
C LEU A 101 -6.94 -5.82 -4.45
N VAL A 102 -7.53 -5.71 -5.65
CA VAL A 102 -8.65 -6.57 -6.09
C VAL A 102 -8.18 -8.02 -6.27
N HIS A 103 -6.98 -8.22 -6.86
CA HIS A 103 -6.38 -9.55 -6.97
C HIS A 103 -5.98 -10.13 -5.61
N ASP A 104 -5.43 -9.32 -4.72
CA ASP A 104 -5.06 -9.72 -3.36
C ASP A 104 -6.27 -10.18 -2.55
N ASP A 105 -7.43 -9.54 -2.71
CA ASP A 105 -8.66 -9.95 -2.02
C ASP A 105 -9.07 -11.39 -2.40
N VAL A 106 -8.86 -11.79 -3.66
CA VAL A 106 -9.09 -13.17 -4.10
C VAL A 106 -8.04 -14.12 -3.53
N ILE A 107 -6.75 -13.75 -3.63
CA ILE A 107 -5.62 -14.58 -3.14
C ILE A 107 -5.69 -14.78 -1.64
N ASP A 108 -6.20 -13.77 -0.93
CA ASP A 108 -6.30 -13.72 0.52
C ASP A 108 -7.66 -14.20 1.04
N GLU A 109 -8.60 -14.56 0.15
CA GLU A 109 -9.97 -15.00 0.49
C GLU A 109 -10.67 -13.98 1.41
N ALA A 110 -10.47 -12.68 1.15
CA ALA A 110 -10.98 -11.61 1.98
C ALA A 110 -12.44 -11.27 1.61
N ASP A 111 -13.32 -11.20 2.63
CA ASP A 111 -14.72 -10.80 2.46
C ASP A 111 -14.94 -9.30 2.59
N LEU A 112 -14.09 -8.63 3.37
CA LEU A 112 -14.23 -7.22 3.69
C LEU A 112 -12.93 -6.45 3.43
N ARG A 113 -13.06 -5.25 2.86
CA ARG A 113 -12.00 -4.26 2.73
C ARG A 113 -12.53 -2.89 3.13
N ARG A 114 -11.96 -2.29 4.20
CA ARG A 114 -12.39 -0.97 4.70
C ARG A 114 -13.90 -0.90 4.98
N HIS A 115 -14.42 -1.91 5.66
CA HIS A 115 -15.84 -2.06 6.00
C HIS A 115 -16.80 -2.21 4.80
N LEU A 116 -16.28 -2.35 3.57
CA LEU A 116 -17.04 -2.69 2.39
C LEU A 116 -16.79 -4.14 2.00
N ALA A 117 -17.79 -4.79 1.40
CA ALA A 117 -17.61 -6.11 0.80
C ALA A 117 -16.52 -6.02 -0.30
N THR A 118 -15.67 -7.01 -0.39
CA THR A 118 -14.73 -7.13 -1.51
C THR A 118 -15.48 -7.46 -2.81
N VAL A 119 -14.81 -7.33 -3.96
CA VAL A 119 -15.44 -7.66 -5.24
C VAL A 119 -15.79 -9.15 -5.31
N ASN A 120 -14.88 -10.02 -4.84
CA ASN A 120 -15.11 -11.46 -4.79
C ASN A 120 -16.26 -11.87 -3.86
N ALA A 121 -16.45 -11.16 -2.75
CA ALA A 121 -17.57 -11.40 -1.84
C ALA A 121 -18.92 -10.89 -2.39
N ARG A 122 -18.91 -9.80 -3.18
CA ARG A 122 -20.13 -9.21 -3.74
C ARG A 122 -20.56 -9.86 -5.06
N TRP A 123 -19.63 -10.28 -5.88
CA TRP A 123 -19.85 -10.99 -7.15
C TRP A 123 -19.27 -12.40 -7.05
N ASP A 124 -18.02 -12.57 -7.48
CA ASP A 124 -17.27 -13.81 -7.42
C ASP A 124 -15.78 -13.58 -7.72
N ASN A 125 -14.97 -14.64 -7.63
CA ASN A 125 -13.55 -14.60 -7.92
C ASN A 125 -13.26 -14.29 -9.41
N GLU A 126 -14.10 -14.77 -10.33
CA GLU A 126 -13.93 -14.54 -11.77
C GLU A 126 -14.09 -13.05 -12.09
N ALA A 127 -15.12 -12.41 -11.55
CA ALA A 127 -15.36 -10.97 -11.71
C ALA A 127 -14.18 -10.15 -11.14
N SER A 128 -13.63 -10.57 -9.99
CA SER A 128 -12.48 -9.90 -9.38
C SER A 128 -11.22 -10.01 -10.23
N VAL A 129 -10.90 -11.20 -10.73
CA VAL A 129 -9.73 -11.39 -11.60
C VAL A 129 -9.87 -10.55 -12.87
N LEU A 130 -11.01 -10.60 -13.53
CA LEU A 130 -11.28 -9.83 -14.75
C LEU A 130 -11.27 -8.31 -14.50
N LEU A 131 -11.78 -7.85 -13.35
CA LEU A 131 -11.69 -6.43 -12.98
C LEU A 131 -10.24 -5.98 -12.79
N GLY A 132 -9.42 -6.77 -12.09
CA GLY A 132 -8.01 -6.46 -11.92
C GLY A 132 -7.29 -6.39 -13.26
N ASP A 133 -7.53 -7.34 -14.17
CA ASP A 133 -6.97 -7.33 -15.52
C ASP A 133 -7.44 -6.12 -16.35
N PHE A 134 -8.71 -5.74 -16.22
CA PHE A 134 -9.26 -4.54 -16.85
C PHE A 134 -8.51 -3.28 -16.36
N LEU A 135 -8.34 -3.14 -15.04
CA LEU A 135 -7.64 -1.99 -14.46
C LEU A 135 -6.17 -1.94 -14.91
N PHE A 136 -5.47 -3.07 -14.94
CA PHE A 136 -4.09 -3.16 -15.43
C PHE A 136 -3.98 -2.76 -16.90
N THR A 137 -4.80 -3.36 -17.76
CA THR A 137 -4.74 -3.08 -19.21
C THR A 137 -5.10 -1.64 -19.52
N HIS A 138 -6.09 -1.06 -18.83
CA HIS A 138 -6.45 0.34 -19.00
C HIS A 138 -5.37 1.30 -18.49
N ALA A 139 -4.73 0.98 -17.35
CA ALA A 139 -3.59 1.75 -16.86
C ALA A 139 -2.43 1.79 -17.87
N PHE A 140 -2.09 0.66 -18.48
CA PHE A 140 -1.06 0.61 -19.53
C PHE A 140 -1.48 1.35 -20.79
N TYR A 141 -2.75 1.27 -21.18
CA TYR A 141 -3.28 2.07 -22.29
C TYR A 141 -3.07 3.56 -22.02
N LEU A 142 -3.46 4.08 -20.86
CA LEU A 142 -3.25 5.48 -20.49
C LEU A 142 -1.77 5.86 -20.46
N ALA A 143 -0.91 5.04 -19.86
CA ALA A 143 0.53 5.29 -19.85
C ALA A 143 1.11 5.35 -21.28
N SER A 144 0.55 4.61 -22.23
CA SER A 144 1.00 4.61 -23.63
C SER A 144 0.58 5.85 -24.42
N THR A 145 -0.36 6.65 -23.92
CA THR A 145 -0.77 7.91 -24.53
C THR A 145 0.24 9.04 -24.30
N LEU A 146 1.20 8.86 -23.39
CA LEU A 146 2.24 9.85 -23.12
C LEU A 146 3.25 9.94 -24.26
N PRO A 147 3.92 11.11 -24.41
CA PRO A 147 4.80 11.36 -25.56
C PRO A 147 5.98 10.38 -25.72
N THR A 148 6.37 9.71 -24.62
CA THR A 148 7.50 8.77 -24.62
C THR A 148 7.12 7.44 -24.00
N THR A 149 7.85 6.37 -24.35
CA THR A 149 7.65 5.03 -23.76
C THR A 149 8.24 4.88 -22.35
N LEU A 150 8.85 5.93 -21.80
CA LEU A 150 9.54 5.85 -20.50
C LEU A 150 8.60 5.42 -19.37
N ALA A 151 7.44 6.06 -19.28
CA ALA A 151 6.45 5.72 -18.25
C ALA A 151 6.01 4.26 -18.35
N CYS A 152 5.63 3.78 -19.54
CA CYS A 152 5.26 2.38 -19.75
C CYS A 152 6.37 1.41 -19.34
N ARG A 153 7.63 1.72 -19.66
CA ARG A 153 8.78 0.87 -19.28
C ARG A 153 8.99 0.83 -17.77
N LEU A 154 8.97 1.98 -17.11
CA LEU A 154 9.19 2.06 -15.67
C LEU A 154 8.05 1.41 -14.89
N ILE A 155 6.81 1.69 -15.27
CA ILE A 155 5.63 1.12 -14.66
C ILE A 155 5.57 -0.39 -14.90
N GLY A 156 5.84 -0.85 -16.14
CA GLY A 156 5.87 -2.26 -16.47
C GLY A 156 6.95 -3.02 -15.68
N HIS A 157 8.15 -2.45 -15.54
CA HIS A 157 9.21 -3.02 -14.72
C HIS A 157 8.81 -3.08 -13.24
N ALA A 158 8.30 -1.98 -12.68
CA ALA A 158 7.86 -1.95 -11.29
C ALA A 158 6.71 -2.96 -11.03
N THR A 159 5.75 -3.06 -11.94
CA THR A 159 4.64 -4.01 -11.82
C THR A 159 5.12 -5.46 -11.85
N ASN A 160 6.10 -5.77 -12.72
CA ASN A 160 6.73 -7.10 -12.75
C ASN A 160 7.39 -7.44 -11.41
N ILE A 161 8.15 -6.49 -10.83
CA ILE A 161 8.77 -6.65 -9.51
C ILE A 161 7.71 -6.87 -8.42
N VAL A 162 6.60 -6.11 -8.45
CA VAL A 162 5.49 -6.29 -7.50
C VAL A 162 4.90 -7.69 -7.61
N CYS A 163 4.61 -8.18 -8.82
CA CYS A 163 4.09 -9.54 -9.04
C CYS A 163 5.08 -10.61 -8.55
N GLU A 164 6.38 -10.43 -8.80
CA GLU A 164 7.42 -11.34 -8.27
C GLU A 164 7.43 -11.33 -6.74
N GLY A 165 7.31 -10.15 -6.12
CA GLY A 165 7.22 -10.00 -4.66
C GLY A 165 6.04 -10.76 -4.06
N GLU A 166 4.86 -10.68 -4.69
CA GLU A 166 3.66 -11.45 -4.29
C GLU A 166 3.87 -12.97 -4.41
N LEU A 167 4.41 -13.41 -5.53
CA LEU A 167 4.71 -14.83 -5.75
C LEU A 167 5.71 -15.36 -4.72
N ARG A 168 6.75 -14.59 -4.40
CA ARG A 168 7.74 -14.92 -3.36
C ARG A 168 7.09 -14.96 -1.99
N GLN A 169 6.28 -13.97 -1.62
CA GLN A 169 5.56 -13.95 -0.34
C GLN A 169 4.66 -15.19 -0.19
N LYS A 170 3.95 -15.57 -1.26
CA LYS A 170 3.14 -16.80 -1.26
C LYS A 170 4.01 -18.06 -1.07
N GLY A 171 5.17 -18.11 -1.74
CA GLY A 171 6.09 -19.26 -1.67
C GLY A 171 6.77 -19.48 -0.33
N ILE A 172 6.78 -18.46 0.55
CA ILE A 172 7.41 -18.52 1.88
C ILE A 172 6.41 -18.66 3.02
N ARG A 173 5.11 -18.77 2.76
CA ARG A 173 4.10 -18.98 3.81
C ARG A 173 4.44 -20.21 4.65
N GLY A 174 4.40 -20.09 5.97
CA GLY A 174 4.78 -21.17 6.90
C GLY A 174 6.29 -21.41 7.04
N ARG A 175 7.13 -20.67 6.33
CA ARG A 175 8.59 -20.74 6.48
C ARG A 175 9.09 -19.66 7.44
N PHE A 176 9.42 -20.07 8.66
CA PHE A 176 9.91 -19.19 9.71
C PHE A 176 11.44 -19.30 9.93
N ASP A 177 12.15 -19.86 8.95
CA ASP A 177 13.61 -19.96 8.90
C ASP A 177 14.29 -18.85 8.06
N LEU A 178 13.49 -17.88 7.58
CA LEU A 178 13.96 -16.75 6.78
C LEU A 178 14.86 -15.81 7.58
N ASN A 179 15.82 -15.22 6.89
CA ASN A 179 16.57 -14.09 7.44
C ASN A 179 15.88 -12.74 7.12
N GLU A 180 16.29 -11.70 7.83
CA GLU A 180 15.71 -10.37 7.64
C GLU A 180 15.94 -9.81 6.22
N ALA A 181 17.05 -10.15 5.55
CA ALA A 181 17.32 -9.68 4.19
C ALA A 181 16.30 -10.24 3.18
N GLU A 182 15.86 -11.48 3.37
CA GLU A 182 14.79 -12.08 2.55
C GLU A 182 13.45 -11.37 2.79
N TYR A 183 13.10 -11.10 4.06
CA TYR A 183 11.92 -10.30 4.40
C TYR A 183 11.96 -8.93 3.74
N PHE A 184 13.08 -8.17 3.91
CA PHE A 184 13.21 -6.84 3.30
C PHE A 184 13.09 -6.88 1.79
N SER A 185 13.69 -7.86 1.12
CA SER A 185 13.61 -7.97 -0.34
C SER A 185 12.19 -8.23 -0.84
N ILE A 186 11.34 -8.90 -0.04
CA ILE A 186 9.94 -9.14 -0.38
C ILE A 186 9.10 -7.89 -0.21
N ILE A 187 9.20 -7.19 0.94
CA ILE A 187 8.42 -5.98 1.16
C ILE A 187 8.88 -4.83 0.26
N GLU A 188 10.16 -4.77 -0.09
CA GLU A 188 10.68 -3.83 -1.08
C GLU A 188 10.01 -4.07 -2.44
N ALA A 189 9.99 -5.30 -2.92
CA ALA A 189 9.36 -5.66 -4.18
C ALA A 189 7.85 -5.42 -4.16
N LYS A 190 7.14 -5.95 -3.17
CA LYS A 190 5.68 -5.93 -3.10
C LYS A 190 5.11 -4.53 -2.88
N THR A 191 5.71 -3.73 -1.99
CA THR A 191 5.12 -2.48 -1.50
C THR A 191 5.93 -1.25 -1.91
N ALA A 192 7.26 -1.28 -1.71
CA ALA A 192 8.07 -0.09 -1.86
C ALA A 192 8.33 0.28 -3.33
N GLU A 193 8.37 -0.68 -4.24
CA GLU A 193 8.70 -0.44 -5.65
C GLU A 193 7.67 0.48 -6.33
N LEU A 194 6.37 0.30 -6.06
CA LEU A 194 5.35 1.18 -6.63
C LEU A 194 5.40 2.60 -6.04
N CYS A 195 5.84 2.76 -4.79
CA CYS A 195 6.11 4.08 -4.21
C CYS A 195 7.36 4.73 -4.84
N ALA A 196 8.40 3.94 -5.08
CA ALA A 196 9.63 4.39 -5.72
C ALA A 196 9.37 4.90 -7.15
N VAL A 197 8.67 4.13 -7.97
CA VAL A 197 8.34 4.54 -9.35
C VAL A 197 7.40 5.74 -9.37
N SER A 198 6.49 5.88 -8.41
CA SER A 198 5.63 7.07 -8.29
C SER A 198 6.46 8.34 -8.07
N CYS A 199 7.40 8.33 -7.13
CA CYS A 199 8.30 9.46 -6.87
C CYS A 199 9.24 9.72 -8.05
N HIS A 200 9.77 8.66 -8.68
CA HIS A 200 10.61 8.76 -9.88
C HIS A 200 9.88 9.49 -10.99
N LEU A 201 8.68 9.03 -11.34
CA LEU A 201 7.88 9.62 -12.43
C LEU A 201 7.50 11.07 -12.13
N GLY A 202 7.10 11.37 -10.89
CA GLY A 202 6.80 12.74 -10.47
C GLY A 202 7.99 13.68 -10.68
N ALA A 203 9.16 13.30 -10.19
CA ALA A 203 10.38 14.11 -10.35
C ALA A 203 10.84 14.23 -11.80
N HIS A 204 10.86 13.11 -12.55
CA HIS A 204 11.32 13.07 -13.94
C HIS A 204 10.48 13.98 -14.84
N TYR A 205 9.16 13.84 -14.79
CA TYR A 205 8.25 14.63 -15.64
C TYR A 205 8.18 16.11 -15.22
N ALA A 206 8.64 16.46 -14.03
CA ALA A 206 8.83 17.85 -13.59
C ALA A 206 10.18 18.43 -14.04
N GLY A 207 11.04 17.67 -14.72
CA GLY A 207 12.32 18.12 -15.25
C GLY A 207 13.48 18.01 -14.26
N ALA A 208 13.40 17.16 -13.25
CA ALA A 208 14.51 16.88 -12.35
C ALA A 208 15.73 16.31 -13.09
N SER A 209 16.94 16.59 -12.59
CA SER A 209 18.14 15.92 -13.06
C SER A 209 18.07 14.40 -12.80
N PRO A 210 18.84 13.57 -13.50
CA PRO A 210 18.89 12.13 -13.23
C PRO A 210 19.21 11.81 -11.77
N GLU A 211 20.12 12.57 -11.15
CA GLU A 211 20.52 12.39 -9.76
C GLU A 211 19.38 12.68 -8.80
N LEU A 212 18.69 13.82 -8.97
CA LEU A 212 17.53 14.17 -8.14
C LEU A 212 16.38 13.19 -8.37
N THR A 213 16.16 12.73 -9.59
CA THR A 213 15.16 11.70 -9.91
C THR A 213 15.46 10.39 -9.18
N ALA A 214 16.74 9.98 -9.11
CA ALA A 214 17.17 8.80 -8.35
C ALA A 214 16.99 8.97 -6.84
N GLU A 215 17.29 10.14 -6.28
CA GLU A 215 17.04 10.44 -4.85
C GLU A 215 15.54 10.41 -4.52
N MET A 216 14.69 10.92 -5.40
CA MET A 216 13.23 10.84 -5.21
C MET A 216 12.70 9.40 -5.29
N ALA A 217 13.24 8.58 -6.20
CA ALA A 217 12.91 7.15 -6.24
C ALA A 217 13.36 6.44 -4.94
N ALA A 218 14.57 6.75 -4.44
CA ALA A 218 15.08 6.21 -3.17
C ALA A 218 14.21 6.66 -1.98
N TYR A 219 13.75 7.91 -1.95
CA TYR A 219 12.79 8.40 -0.97
C TYR A 219 11.53 7.53 -0.96
N GLY A 220 10.90 7.33 -2.12
CA GLY A 220 9.68 6.53 -2.26
C GLY A 220 9.88 5.07 -1.81
N ARG A 221 11.04 4.48 -2.13
CA ARG A 221 11.40 3.12 -1.74
C ARG A 221 11.54 2.99 -0.21
N GLU A 222 12.32 3.85 0.40
CA GLU A 222 12.57 3.83 1.84
C GLU A 222 11.30 4.13 2.65
N LEU A 223 10.46 5.06 2.17
CA LEU A 223 9.15 5.34 2.75
C LEU A 223 8.21 4.13 2.65
N GLY A 224 8.19 3.46 1.49
CA GLY A 224 7.37 2.26 1.25
C GLY A 224 7.76 1.10 2.16
N ILE A 225 9.07 0.89 2.40
CA ILE A 225 9.57 -0.11 3.35
C ILE A 225 9.13 0.26 4.78
N ALA A 226 9.32 1.52 5.21
CA ALA A 226 8.89 1.98 6.53
C ALA A 226 7.38 1.78 6.73
N PHE A 227 6.59 2.08 5.69
CA PHE A 227 5.14 1.90 5.68
C PHE A 227 4.75 0.44 5.89
N GLN A 228 5.38 -0.50 5.17
CA GLN A 228 5.07 -1.93 5.31
C GLN A 228 5.46 -2.46 6.69
N ILE A 229 6.63 -2.10 7.22
CA ILE A 229 7.05 -2.51 8.57
C ILE A 229 6.05 -2.00 9.63
N ALA A 230 5.58 -0.76 9.48
CA ALA A 230 4.57 -0.20 10.38
C ALA A 230 3.21 -0.91 10.25
N ASP A 231 2.80 -1.31 9.04
CA ASP A 231 1.58 -2.09 8.80
C ASP A 231 1.68 -3.49 9.44
N ASP A 232 2.81 -4.19 9.30
CA ASP A 232 3.07 -5.50 9.91
C ASP A 232 3.02 -5.43 11.45
N LEU A 233 3.51 -4.32 12.03
CA LEU A 233 3.44 -4.09 13.47
C LEU A 233 2.00 -3.84 13.93
N LEU A 234 1.23 -3.06 13.16
CA LEU A 234 -0.17 -2.77 13.45
C LEU A 234 -1.05 -4.00 13.35
N ASP A 235 -0.76 -4.96 12.48
CA ASP A 235 -1.50 -6.22 12.37
C ASP A 235 -1.38 -7.07 13.67
N LEU A 236 -0.27 -6.93 14.41
CA LEU A 236 -0.06 -7.66 15.65
C LEU A 236 -0.42 -6.87 16.92
N GLN A 237 -0.36 -5.54 16.91
CA GLN A 237 -0.55 -4.68 18.09
C GLN A 237 -1.72 -3.70 17.96
N GLY A 238 -2.32 -3.55 16.79
CA GLY A 238 -3.37 -2.57 16.54
C GLY A 238 -4.66 -2.84 17.30
N ASP A 239 -5.59 -1.89 17.19
CA ASP A 239 -6.97 -2.05 17.63
C ASP A 239 -7.85 -2.18 16.37
N GLU A 240 -8.70 -3.22 16.33
CA GLU A 240 -9.60 -3.46 15.20
C GLU A 240 -10.53 -2.29 14.88
N GLN A 241 -10.96 -1.57 15.95
CA GLN A 241 -11.82 -0.41 15.78
C GLN A 241 -11.10 0.76 15.09
N THR A 242 -9.80 0.90 15.35
CA THR A 242 -8.99 2.00 14.80
C THR A 242 -8.41 1.66 13.43
N THR A 243 -8.07 0.39 13.19
CA THR A 243 -7.44 -0.05 11.93
C THR A 243 -8.43 -0.38 10.83
N GLY A 244 -9.68 -0.72 11.20
CA GLY A 244 -10.72 -1.17 10.28
C GLY A 244 -10.38 -2.49 9.56
N LYS A 245 -9.44 -3.27 10.11
CA LYS A 245 -9.01 -4.60 9.63
C LYS A 245 -9.03 -5.57 10.81
N SER A 246 -9.30 -6.84 10.55
CA SER A 246 -9.09 -7.90 11.55
C SER A 246 -7.62 -8.00 11.87
N LEU A 247 -7.28 -8.10 13.16
CA LEU A 247 -5.91 -8.26 13.65
C LEU A 247 -5.43 -9.70 13.46
N GLY A 248 -4.10 -9.87 13.39
CA GLY A 248 -3.47 -11.17 13.26
C GLY A 248 -3.70 -11.82 11.89
N THR A 249 -4.03 -11.02 10.87
CA THR A 249 -4.24 -11.52 9.51
C THR A 249 -2.97 -12.14 8.96
N ASP A 250 -1.80 -11.54 9.22
CA ASP A 250 -0.51 -12.08 8.79
C ASP A 250 -0.18 -13.38 9.53
N LEU A 251 -0.56 -13.47 10.81
CA LEU A 251 -0.40 -14.68 11.59
C LEU A 251 -1.29 -15.82 11.05
N SER A 252 -2.59 -15.54 10.80
CA SER A 252 -3.51 -16.54 10.24
C SER A 252 -3.08 -17.05 8.88
N LYS A 253 -2.37 -16.24 8.10
CA LYS A 253 -1.80 -16.57 6.78
C LYS A 253 -0.37 -17.09 6.87
N GLN A 254 0.15 -17.32 8.08
CA GLN A 254 1.50 -17.80 8.34
C GLN A 254 2.58 -16.98 7.61
N ARG A 255 2.42 -15.66 7.58
CA ARG A 255 3.39 -14.74 6.97
C ARG A 255 4.53 -14.44 7.95
N PRO A 256 5.80 -14.64 7.57
CA PRO A 256 6.95 -14.32 8.41
C PRO A 256 7.25 -12.81 8.39
N THR A 257 6.60 -12.05 9.27
CA THR A 257 6.83 -10.61 9.42
C THR A 257 8.00 -10.30 10.33
N LEU A 258 8.53 -9.07 10.29
CA LEU A 258 9.75 -8.70 11.01
C LEU A 258 9.69 -8.98 12.53
N PRO A 259 8.60 -8.67 13.28
CA PRO A 259 8.53 -9.00 14.70
C PRO A 259 8.58 -10.51 14.95
N ILE A 260 7.98 -11.32 14.07
CA ILE A 260 8.01 -12.79 14.15
C ILE A 260 9.45 -13.30 13.93
N LEU A 261 10.12 -12.84 12.89
CA LEU A 261 11.51 -13.24 12.59
C LEU A 261 12.45 -12.85 13.74
N HIS A 262 12.27 -11.64 14.29
CA HIS A 262 13.09 -11.17 15.40
C HIS A 262 12.91 -12.03 16.66
N VAL A 263 11.66 -12.31 17.09
CA VAL A 263 11.43 -13.15 18.28
C VAL A 263 11.99 -14.56 18.09
N LEU A 264 11.82 -15.16 16.92
CA LEU A 264 12.35 -16.48 16.63
C LEU A 264 13.88 -16.52 16.57
N SER A 265 14.54 -15.43 16.20
CA SER A 265 16.00 -15.33 16.22
C SER A 265 16.57 -15.30 17.66
N ARG A 266 15.77 -14.87 18.63
CA ARG A 266 16.13 -14.72 20.04
C ARG A 266 15.71 -15.90 20.91
N ALA A 267 14.58 -16.51 20.58
CA ALA A 267 14.03 -17.64 21.33
C ALA A 267 14.87 -18.92 21.09
N THR A 268 15.04 -19.70 22.16
CA THR A 268 15.80 -20.98 22.13
C THR A 268 15.02 -22.11 22.79
N GLY A 269 15.44 -23.34 22.54
CA GLY A 269 14.91 -24.54 23.23
C GLY A 269 13.40 -24.69 23.12
N ASP A 270 12.75 -24.90 24.26
CA ASP A 270 11.31 -25.13 24.37
C ASP A 270 10.50 -23.90 23.96
N GLU A 271 10.95 -22.72 24.31
CA GLU A 271 10.29 -21.48 23.90
C GLU A 271 10.18 -21.39 22.37
N ARG A 272 11.30 -21.59 21.64
CA ARG A 272 11.28 -21.56 20.18
C ARG A 272 10.34 -22.61 19.59
N ARG A 273 10.29 -23.81 20.17
CA ARG A 273 9.35 -24.86 19.71
C ARG A 273 7.90 -24.44 19.90
N LEU A 274 7.56 -23.88 21.07
CA LEU A 274 6.23 -23.40 21.36
C LEU A 274 5.79 -22.26 20.43
N LEU A 275 6.70 -21.29 20.16
CA LEU A 275 6.42 -20.19 19.22
C LEU A 275 6.17 -20.71 17.80
N LEU A 276 6.97 -21.67 17.32
CA LEU A 276 6.78 -22.28 16.00
C LEU A 276 5.45 -23.02 15.90
N SER A 277 5.06 -23.78 16.93
CA SER A 277 3.77 -24.46 17.00
C SER A 277 2.60 -23.47 16.93
N ALA A 278 2.71 -22.33 17.64
CA ALA A 278 1.72 -21.25 17.57
C ALA A 278 1.62 -20.61 16.17
N LEU A 279 2.77 -20.36 15.53
CA LEU A 279 2.84 -19.76 14.20
C LEU A 279 2.33 -20.70 13.09
N LEU A 280 2.45 -22.02 13.30
CA LEU A 280 1.95 -23.03 12.37
C LEU A 280 0.45 -23.35 12.56
N GLY A 281 -0.19 -22.73 13.56
CA GLY A 281 -1.61 -22.93 13.83
C GLY A 281 -1.91 -24.26 14.55
N GLU A 282 -0.93 -24.84 15.24
CA GLU A 282 -1.06 -26.10 15.99
C GLU A 282 -1.63 -25.91 17.40
N VAL A 283 -1.91 -24.65 17.79
CA VAL A 283 -2.40 -24.29 19.11
C VAL A 283 -3.57 -23.31 19.04
N ASP A 284 -4.47 -23.39 20.02
CA ASP A 284 -5.53 -22.40 20.18
C ASP A 284 -4.97 -21.07 20.69
N HIS A 285 -5.55 -19.96 20.22
CA HIS A 285 -5.18 -18.60 20.64
C HIS A 285 -3.68 -18.26 20.48
N PRO A 286 -3.09 -18.36 19.27
CA PRO A 286 -1.66 -18.20 19.07
C PRO A 286 -1.12 -16.86 19.55
N LEU A 287 -1.87 -15.75 19.41
CA LEU A 287 -1.46 -14.42 19.91
C LEU A 287 -1.20 -14.41 21.42
N ALA A 288 -2.00 -15.13 22.21
CA ALA A 288 -1.80 -15.21 23.67
C ALA A 288 -0.47 -15.90 24.04
N ILE A 289 -0.01 -16.82 23.19
CA ILE A 289 1.29 -17.51 23.37
C ILE A 289 2.44 -16.64 22.88
N LEU A 290 2.26 -15.94 21.77
CA LEU A 290 3.31 -15.11 21.13
C LEU A 290 3.56 -13.81 21.88
N ALA A 291 2.51 -13.12 22.38
CA ALA A 291 2.61 -11.79 22.96
C ALA A 291 3.63 -11.67 24.11
N PRO A 292 3.68 -12.59 25.10
CA PRO A 292 4.68 -12.51 26.18
C PRO A 292 6.13 -12.63 25.69
N SER A 293 6.36 -13.36 24.59
CA SER A 293 7.69 -13.52 24.00
C SER A 293 8.09 -12.30 23.16
N PHE A 294 7.15 -11.70 22.43
CA PHE A 294 7.39 -10.42 21.76
C PHE A 294 7.85 -9.33 22.74
N GLU A 295 7.18 -9.22 23.87
CA GLU A 295 7.53 -8.26 24.94
C GLU A 295 8.89 -8.59 25.56
N ARG A 296 9.11 -9.84 25.97
CA ARG A 296 10.34 -10.29 26.62
C ARG A 296 11.58 -10.05 25.75
N HIS A 297 11.48 -10.31 24.47
CA HIS A 297 12.58 -10.15 23.52
C HIS A 297 12.64 -8.76 22.87
N GLY A 298 11.71 -7.86 23.21
CA GLY A 298 11.66 -6.50 22.68
C GLY A 298 11.41 -6.43 21.18
N SER A 299 10.69 -7.42 20.61
CA SER A 299 10.52 -7.55 19.15
C SER A 299 9.72 -6.41 18.55
N PHE A 300 8.73 -5.90 19.26
CA PHE A 300 7.95 -4.74 18.82
C PHE A 300 8.78 -3.45 18.82
N ALA A 301 9.59 -3.24 19.88
CA ALA A 301 10.48 -2.09 19.95
C ALA A 301 11.55 -2.13 18.85
N TYR A 302 12.11 -3.33 18.58
CA TYR A 302 13.05 -3.55 17.48
C TYR A 302 12.42 -3.18 16.14
N THR A 303 11.25 -3.74 15.83
CA THR A 303 10.53 -3.51 14.57
C THR A 303 10.21 -2.02 14.38
N ARG A 304 9.73 -1.35 15.44
CA ARG A 304 9.45 0.10 15.42
C ARG A 304 10.71 0.91 15.13
N ASN A 305 11.85 0.57 15.75
CA ASN A 305 13.10 1.27 15.52
C ASN A 305 13.59 1.10 14.07
N VAL A 306 13.41 -0.08 13.49
CA VAL A 306 13.73 -0.33 12.07
C VAL A 306 12.85 0.52 11.16
N ALA A 307 11.54 0.60 11.42
CA ALA A 307 10.65 1.49 10.65
C ALA A 307 11.06 2.96 10.75
N ILE A 308 11.41 3.44 11.96
CA ILE A 308 11.92 4.81 12.18
C ILE A 308 13.20 5.06 11.39
N GLU A 309 14.11 4.10 11.36
CA GLU A 309 15.36 4.24 10.61
C GLU A 309 15.11 4.39 9.10
N TYR A 310 14.22 3.58 8.50
CA TYR A 310 13.84 3.73 7.10
C TYR A 310 13.14 5.06 6.83
N ALA A 311 12.26 5.52 7.72
CA ALA A 311 11.63 6.83 7.60
C ALA A 311 12.64 7.99 7.66
N ARG A 312 13.66 7.89 8.52
CA ARG A 312 14.75 8.87 8.58
C ARG A 312 15.61 8.87 7.32
N ARG A 313 15.93 7.69 6.77
CA ARG A 313 16.62 7.58 5.49
C ARG A 313 15.83 8.24 4.38
N ALA A 314 14.52 7.94 4.28
CA ALA A 314 13.64 8.61 3.33
C ALA A 314 13.71 10.14 3.48
N ALA A 315 13.53 10.68 4.69
CA ALA A 315 13.61 12.11 4.93
C ALA A 315 14.97 12.72 4.53
N SER A 316 16.07 11.98 4.70
CA SER A 316 17.40 12.44 4.31
C SER A 316 17.59 12.60 2.80
N ARG A 317 16.81 11.87 1.96
CA ARG A 317 16.85 12.00 0.49
C ARG A 317 16.33 13.35 -0.02
N LEU A 318 15.59 14.07 0.80
CA LEU A 318 14.96 15.33 0.43
C LEU A 318 15.91 16.55 0.56
N HIS A 319 17.18 16.35 0.95
CA HIS A 319 18.10 17.45 1.26
C HIS A 319 18.36 18.39 0.07
N SER A 320 18.40 17.85 -1.14
CA SER A 320 18.66 18.61 -2.38
C SER A 320 17.43 19.31 -2.95
N LEU A 321 16.24 19.06 -2.41
CA LEU A 321 15.03 19.75 -2.84
C LEU A 321 15.01 21.20 -2.31
N PRO A 322 14.47 22.15 -3.08
CA PRO A 322 14.20 23.49 -2.59
C PRO A 322 13.20 23.48 -1.42
N GLU A 323 13.32 24.45 -0.52
CA GLU A 323 12.34 24.60 0.55
C GLU A 323 10.97 25.00 -0.01
N GLY A 324 9.92 24.37 0.55
CA GLY A 324 8.55 24.64 0.13
C GLY A 324 7.53 23.67 0.71
N PRO A 325 6.24 23.94 0.50
CA PRO A 325 5.16 23.13 1.09
C PRO A 325 5.21 21.65 0.68
N ALA A 326 5.56 21.33 -0.57
CA ALA A 326 5.65 19.95 -1.03
C ALA A 326 6.79 19.18 -0.34
N LYS A 327 7.99 19.78 -0.17
CA LYS A 327 9.09 19.20 0.59
C LYS A 327 8.70 18.96 2.05
N GLN A 328 8.08 19.95 2.69
CA GLN A 328 7.60 19.84 4.07
C GLN A 328 6.59 18.69 4.21
N THR A 329 5.66 18.56 3.28
CA THR A 329 4.69 17.45 3.29
C THR A 329 5.38 16.09 3.13
N LEU A 330 6.38 15.97 2.23
CA LEU A 330 7.16 14.72 2.10
C LEU A 330 7.91 14.39 3.41
N GLN A 331 8.46 15.36 4.12
CA GLN A 331 9.08 15.17 5.43
C GLN A 331 8.07 14.69 6.48
N LEU A 332 6.91 15.36 6.56
CA LEU A 332 5.81 14.99 7.46
C LEU A 332 5.25 13.58 7.17
N LEU A 333 5.20 13.17 5.89
CA LEU A 333 4.78 11.80 5.54
C LEU A 333 5.73 10.74 6.09
N ALA A 334 7.05 10.99 6.08
CA ALA A 334 8.01 10.07 6.67
C ALA A 334 7.82 9.94 8.19
N GLU A 335 7.53 11.03 8.88
CA GLU A 335 7.21 11.02 10.31
C GLU A 335 5.87 10.33 10.61
N PHE A 336 4.85 10.63 9.80
CA PHE A 336 3.51 10.09 9.96
C PHE A 336 3.44 8.57 9.82
N VAL A 337 4.18 8.00 8.87
CA VAL A 337 4.20 6.55 8.63
C VAL A 337 4.56 5.77 9.90
N VAL A 338 5.54 6.25 10.66
CA VAL A 338 5.99 5.59 11.89
C VAL A 338 5.20 6.01 13.14
N ALA A 339 4.52 7.15 13.12
CA ALA A 339 3.67 7.57 14.22
C ALA A 339 2.41 6.70 14.37
N ARG A 340 1.93 6.09 13.29
CA ARG A 340 0.77 5.18 13.27
C ARG A 340 0.99 3.89 14.07
N SER A 341 2.22 3.50 14.31
CA SER A 341 2.59 2.29 15.06
C SER A 341 2.82 2.55 16.57
N ARG A 342 2.35 3.70 17.09
CA ARG A 342 2.44 4.06 18.51
C ARG A 342 1.19 3.72 19.28
#